data_15e0b5aea01476e6a391f4db054b9a5a
#
_entry.id   15e0b5aea01476e6a391f4db054b9a5a
#
_cell.length_a   1.000
_cell.length_b   1.000
_cell.length_c   1.000
_cell.angle_alpha   90.00
_cell.angle_beta   90.00
_cell.angle_gamma   90.00
#
_symmetry.space_group_name_H-M   'P 1'
#
loop_
_entity.id
_entity.type
_entity.pdbx_description
1 polymer ?
#
loop_
_entity_poly.entity_id
_entity_poly.type
_entity_poly.pdbx_seq_one_letter_code
_entity_poly.pdbx_strand_id
1 'polypeptide(L)'
;MISKNWEKFVTKYLIKRSNLHKNKLNKKNLYIFPNSNGFKLGAFIFFSFTASIFYQNNVGLLISIILFFVYFLSIIISYQNLNNIKIDPLTTLLPQNKNVYLDYLILSLNDRERLNINISNSSENIKNVDLTNRKEISFKNIFLKRGVYEIPTLKLESFFPFGIIKTFGLVIFDQKLHIYPEPIKPPQELIKNLMIVNNLDENDYEFDRIEEASPGESLSRISWRHYSIKNKLF
;
A
#
# COMPACT_ATOMS: atom_id res chain seq x y z
N MET A 1 19.58 24.23 -1.15
CA MET A 1 20.00 22.82 -0.98
C MET A 1 19.80 22.45 0.48
N ILE A 2 18.62 21.92 0.85
CA ILE A 2 18.33 21.50 2.24
C ILE A 2 19.16 20.26 2.50
N SER A 3 19.97 20.28 3.57
CA SER A 3 20.94 19.24 3.87
C SER A 3 20.24 17.88 4.02
N LYS A 4 20.81 16.79 3.47
CA LYS A 4 20.34 15.39 3.63
C LYS A 4 20.07 14.99 5.09
N ASN A 5 20.74 15.66 6.03
CA ASN A 5 20.55 15.44 7.46
C ASN A 5 19.24 16.03 7.99
N TRP A 6 18.81 17.18 7.45
CA TRP A 6 17.52 17.78 7.77
C TRP A 6 16.36 16.90 7.27
N GLU A 7 16.46 16.35 6.07
CA GLU A 7 15.45 15.43 5.55
C GLU A 7 15.33 14.16 6.42
N LYS A 8 16.46 13.60 6.86
CA LYS A 8 16.44 12.43 7.76
C LYS A 8 15.82 12.75 9.12
N PHE A 9 16.12 13.92 9.69
CA PHE A 9 15.55 14.35 10.97
C PHE A 9 14.04 14.56 10.86
N VAL A 10 13.61 15.27 9.82
CA VAL A 10 12.21 15.52 9.53
C VAL A 10 11.48 14.19 9.31
N THR A 11 12.04 13.27 8.51
CA THR A 11 11.44 11.96 8.25
C THR A 11 11.28 11.14 9.52
N LYS A 12 12.28 11.13 10.40
CA LYS A 12 12.22 10.42 11.70
C LYS A 12 11.14 10.99 12.62
N TYR A 13 11.01 12.31 12.69
CA TYR A 13 9.97 12.99 13.46
C TYR A 13 8.57 12.70 12.89
N LEU A 14 8.45 12.72 11.55
CA LEU A 14 7.21 12.44 10.83
C LEU A 14 6.75 10.99 11.02
N ILE A 15 7.67 10.03 10.98
CA ILE A 15 7.38 8.61 11.24
C ILE A 15 6.81 8.44 12.65
N LYS A 16 7.42 9.07 13.66
CA LYS A 16 6.91 8.99 15.05
C LYS A 16 5.49 9.53 15.18
N ARG A 17 5.14 10.59 14.43
CA ARG A 17 3.81 11.20 14.46
C ARG A 17 2.79 10.46 13.60
N SER A 18 3.20 9.85 12.49
CA SER A 18 2.31 9.10 11.59
C SER A 18 1.93 7.72 12.15
N ASN A 19 2.69 7.16 13.10
CA ASN A 19 2.33 5.92 13.80
C ASN A 19 0.97 5.97 14.52
N LEU A 20 0.43 7.17 14.76
CA LEU A 20 -0.89 7.36 15.38
C LEU A 20 -2.08 7.14 14.41
N HIS A 21 -1.84 7.18 13.09
CA HIS A 21 -2.88 7.07 12.07
C HIS A 21 -2.38 6.22 10.92
N LYS A 22 -2.48 4.90 11.10
CA LYS A 22 -2.03 3.90 10.13
C LYS A 22 -2.99 3.82 8.94
N ASN A 23 -2.45 3.51 7.78
CA ASN A 23 -3.16 3.30 6.51
C ASN A 23 -3.97 4.50 5.98
N LYS A 24 -4.01 5.64 6.67
CA LYS A 24 -4.83 6.78 6.26
C LYS A 24 -4.08 8.11 6.37
N LEU A 25 -4.20 8.94 5.33
CA LEU A 25 -3.79 10.33 5.37
C LEU A 25 -4.91 11.21 5.95
N ASN A 26 -4.62 11.84 7.09
CA ASN A 26 -5.51 12.74 7.80
C ASN A 26 -4.84 14.10 8.00
N LYS A 27 -5.61 15.09 8.49
CA LYS A 27 -5.10 16.43 8.88
C LYS A 27 -3.82 16.40 9.71
N LYS A 28 -3.61 15.36 10.52
CA LYS A 28 -2.46 15.26 11.44
C LYS A 28 -1.19 14.75 10.77
N ASN A 29 -1.30 14.07 9.61
CA ASN A 29 -0.18 13.42 8.90
C ASN A 29 0.20 14.15 7.61
N LEU A 30 -0.49 15.23 7.28
CA LEU A 30 -0.23 16.05 6.10
C LEU A 30 0.59 17.26 6.46
N TYR A 31 1.60 17.52 5.65
CA TYR A 31 2.53 18.64 5.78
C TYR A 31 2.47 19.46 4.51
N ILE A 32 2.40 20.77 4.69
CA ILE A 32 2.27 21.72 3.59
C ILE A 32 3.46 22.67 3.66
N PHE A 33 4.20 22.77 2.57
CA PHE A 33 5.31 23.69 2.44
C PHE A 33 5.28 24.38 1.09
N PRO A 34 5.59 25.68 1.02
CA PRO A 34 5.82 26.32 -0.26
C PRO A 34 7.04 25.71 -0.94
N ASN A 35 6.92 25.43 -2.22
CA ASN A 35 8.05 25.01 -3.05
C ASN A 35 8.95 26.22 -3.37
N SER A 36 10.11 26.01 -3.99
CA SER A 36 11.00 27.10 -4.42
C SER A 36 10.26 28.19 -5.24
N ASN A 37 9.38 27.76 -6.14
CA ASN A 37 8.54 28.70 -6.92
C ASN A 37 7.48 29.40 -6.03
N GLY A 38 6.98 28.72 -5.02
CA GLY A 38 6.05 29.29 -4.03
C GLY A 38 6.69 30.40 -3.21
N PHE A 39 7.92 30.20 -2.76
CA PHE A 39 8.68 31.26 -2.07
C PHE A 39 8.94 32.47 -2.96
N LYS A 40 9.33 32.25 -4.22
CA LYS A 40 9.54 33.34 -5.20
C LYS A 40 8.27 34.14 -5.44
N LEU A 41 7.15 33.42 -5.63
CA LEU A 41 5.84 34.08 -5.85
C LEU A 41 5.39 34.84 -4.60
N GLY A 42 5.55 34.26 -3.41
CA GLY A 42 5.24 34.94 -2.14
C GLY A 42 6.05 36.22 -1.94
N ALA A 43 7.35 36.15 -2.22
CA ALA A 43 8.23 37.35 -2.20
C ALA A 43 7.78 38.39 -3.24
N PHE A 44 7.47 37.95 -4.47
CA PHE A 44 6.98 38.86 -5.50
C PHE A 44 5.68 39.57 -5.09
N ILE A 45 4.72 38.83 -4.53
CA ILE A 45 3.45 39.40 -4.03
C ILE A 45 3.73 40.43 -2.94
N PHE A 46 4.62 40.12 -1.99
CA PHE A 46 4.98 41.00 -0.90
C PHE A 46 5.61 42.30 -1.42
N PHE A 47 6.61 42.22 -2.29
CA PHE A 47 7.26 43.40 -2.82
C PHE A 47 6.35 44.24 -3.72
N SER A 48 5.51 43.57 -4.57
CA SER A 48 4.54 44.24 -5.40
C SER A 48 3.50 44.99 -4.57
N PHE A 49 3.00 44.37 -3.50
CA PHE A 49 2.05 44.98 -2.58
C PHE A 49 2.68 46.24 -1.89
N THR A 50 3.88 46.08 -1.38
CA THR A 50 4.61 47.17 -0.71
C THR A 50 4.87 48.35 -1.67
N ALA A 51 5.36 48.04 -2.88
CA ALA A 51 5.61 49.05 -3.91
C ALA A 51 4.31 49.80 -4.29
N SER A 52 3.21 49.07 -4.45
CA SER A 52 1.92 49.67 -4.81
C SER A 52 1.41 50.67 -3.76
N ILE A 53 1.69 50.41 -2.47
CA ILE A 53 1.35 51.35 -1.41
C ILE A 53 2.24 52.61 -1.50
N PHE A 54 3.57 52.43 -1.66
CA PHE A 54 4.49 53.57 -1.72
C PHE A 54 4.24 54.49 -2.91
N TYR A 55 3.91 53.89 -4.07
CA TYR A 55 3.61 54.68 -5.29
C TYR A 55 2.13 55.05 -5.43
N GLN A 56 1.30 54.80 -4.42
CA GLN A 56 -0.13 55.06 -4.41
C GLN A 56 -0.85 54.50 -5.68
N ASN A 57 -0.35 53.36 -6.16
CA ASN A 57 -0.88 52.72 -7.37
C ASN A 57 -2.00 51.75 -7.04
N ASN A 58 -3.26 52.17 -7.20
CA ASN A 58 -4.45 51.40 -6.88
C ASN A 58 -4.56 50.12 -7.76
N VAL A 59 -4.13 50.19 -9.01
CA VAL A 59 -4.15 49.01 -9.91
C VAL A 59 -3.16 47.95 -9.46
N GLY A 60 -1.93 48.36 -9.13
CA GLY A 60 -0.92 47.44 -8.60
C GLY A 60 -1.32 46.82 -7.27
N LEU A 61 -1.98 47.56 -6.41
CA LEU A 61 -2.50 47.09 -5.14
C LEU A 61 -3.58 46.03 -5.36
N LEU A 62 -4.54 46.26 -6.26
CA LEU A 62 -5.59 45.33 -6.60
C LEU A 62 -5.02 44.01 -7.17
N ILE A 63 -4.06 44.10 -8.08
CA ILE A 63 -3.38 42.90 -8.65
C ILE A 63 -2.68 42.10 -7.54
N SER A 64 -1.96 42.78 -6.63
CA SER A 64 -1.25 42.10 -5.54
C SER A 64 -2.22 41.36 -4.59
N ILE A 65 -3.39 41.95 -4.31
CA ILE A 65 -4.43 41.31 -3.52
C ILE A 65 -5.00 40.06 -4.22
N ILE A 66 -5.30 40.16 -5.51
CA ILE A 66 -5.78 39.03 -6.31
C ILE A 66 -4.76 37.88 -6.30
N LEU A 67 -3.48 38.17 -6.51
CA LEU A 67 -2.42 37.17 -6.47
C LEU A 67 -2.27 36.52 -5.09
N PHE A 68 -2.44 37.31 -4.02
CA PHE A 68 -2.44 36.79 -2.65
C PHE A 68 -3.61 35.80 -2.44
N PHE A 69 -4.80 36.11 -2.92
CA PHE A 69 -5.95 35.19 -2.83
C PHE A 69 -5.72 33.91 -3.62
N VAL A 70 -5.17 33.99 -4.85
CA VAL A 70 -4.81 32.80 -5.66
C VAL A 70 -3.77 31.94 -4.94
N TYR A 71 -2.76 32.55 -4.32
CA TYR A 71 -1.76 31.83 -3.52
C TYR A 71 -2.39 31.12 -2.33
N PHE A 72 -3.28 31.79 -1.61
CA PHE A 72 -3.99 31.20 -0.45
C PHE A 72 -4.93 30.06 -0.87
N LEU A 73 -5.69 30.23 -1.95
CA LEU A 73 -6.51 29.16 -2.51
C LEU A 73 -5.69 27.95 -2.92
N SER A 74 -4.49 28.15 -3.48
CA SER A 74 -3.56 27.07 -3.83
C SER A 74 -3.19 26.20 -2.63
N ILE A 75 -2.99 26.80 -1.44
CA ILE A 75 -2.72 26.07 -0.20
C ILE A 75 -3.91 25.18 0.17
N ILE A 76 -5.13 25.71 0.12
CA ILE A 76 -6.35 24.97 0.46
C ILE A 76 -6.57 23.80 -0.50
N ILE A 77 -6.45 24.03 -1.80
CA ILE A 77 -6.64 23.01 -2.83
C ILE A 77 -5.57 21.91 -2.72
N SER A 78 -4.30 22.29 -2.55
CA SER A 78 -3.20 21.33 -2.38
C SER A 78 -3.40 20.45 -1.15
N TYR A 79 -3.87 21.02 -0.04
CA TYR A 79 -4.23 20.26 1.15
C TYR A 79 -5.38 19.28 0.89
N GLN A 80 -6.47 19.74 0.26
CA GLN A 80 -7.64 18.91 -0.04
C GLN A 80 -7.31 17.76 -0.98
N ASN A 81 -6.32 17.92 -1.83
CA ASN A 81 -5.91 16.93 -2.81
C ASN A 81 -5.34 15.64 -2.16
N LEU A 82 -4.67 15.73 -1.01
CA LEU A 82 -4.12 14.57 -0.29
C LEU A 82 -4.92 14.18 0.96
N ASN A 83 -5.82 15.02 1.44
CA ASN A 83 -6.56 14.74 2.66
C ASN A 83 -7.59 13.61 2.45
N ASN A 84 -7.72 12.70 3.43
CA ASN A 84 -8.66 11.57 3.41
C ASN A 84 -8.38 10.54 2.28
N ILE A 85 -7.13 10.23 2.04
CA ILE A 85 -6.71 9.07 1.24
C ILE A 85 -6.46 7.91 2.18
N LYS A 86 -7.02 6.74 1.87
CA LYS A 86 -6.72 5.46 2.54
C LYS A 86 -5.94 4.57 1.60
N ILE A 87 -4.93 3.88 2.11
CA ILE A 87 -4.12 2.95 1.33
C ILE A 87 -4.08 1.63 2.08
N ASP A 88 -4.55 0.59 1.43
CA ASP A 88 -4.52 -0.76 1.98
C ASP A 88 -3.63 -1.64 1.09
N PRO A 89 -2.69 -2.40 1.66
CA PRO A 89 -1.94 -3.39 0.90
C PRO A 89 -2.87 -4.55 0.52
N LEU A 90 -2.85 -4.96 -0.74
CA LEU A 90 -3.68 -6.05 -1.25
C LEU A 90 -3.09 -7.42 -0.94
N THR A 91 -1.76 -7.51 -0.96
CA THR A 91 -1.03 -8.77 -0.78
C THR A 91 -0.16 -8.72 0.45
N THR A 92 -0.34 -9.70 1.34
CA THR A 92 0.48 -9.88 2.55
C THR A 92 1.33 -11.15 2.50
N LEU A 93 1.10 -12.01 1.49
CA LEU A 93 1.78 -13.27 1.26
C LEU A 93 2.41 -13.26 -0.12
N LEU A 94 3.73 -13.37 -0.22
CA LEU A 94 4.46 -13.30 -1.48
C LEU A 94 5.56 -14.37 -1.54
N PRO A 95 5.85 -14.93 -2.72
CA PRO A 95 6.96 -15.85 -2.90
C PRO A 95 8.30 -15.13 -2.82
N GLN A 96 9.32 -15.85 -2.34
CA GLN A 96 10.69 -15.38 -2.39
C GLN A 96 11.13 -15.26 -3.85
N ASN A 97 11.31 -14.05 -4.34
CA ASN A 97 11.77 -13.81 -5.71
C ASN A 97 12.51 -12.47 -5.80
N LYS A 98 13.34 -12.32 -6.83
CA LYS A 98 14.04 -11.07 -7.14
C LYS A 98 13.11 -9.96 -7.63
N ASN A 99 11.96 -10.30 -8.19
CA ASN A 99 11.01 -9.36 -8.78
C ASN A 99 9.61 -9.62 -8.22
N VAL A 100 9.34 -9.10 -7.04
CA VAL A 100 8.01 -9.20 -6.41
C VAL A 100 7.34 -7.86 -6.48
N TYR A 101 6.07 -7.86 -6.88
CA TYR A 101 5.24 -6.66 -6.90
C TYR A 101 4.37 -6.62 -5.66
N LEU A 102 4.44 -5.50 -4.94
CA LEU A 102 3.55 -5.18 -3.84
C LEU A 102 2.42 -4.30 -4.37
N ASP A 103 1.22 -4.85 -4.33
CA ASP A 103 0.02 -4.17 -4.80
C ASP A 103 -0.65 -3.43 -3.66
N TYR A 104 -0.96 -2.17 -3.91
CA TYR A 104 -1.65 -1.29 -2.98
C TYR A 104 -2.94 -0.78 -3.59
N LEU A 105 -4.00 -0.84 -2.80
CA LEU A 105 -5.27 -0.24 -3.13
C LEU A 105 -5.34 1.16 -2.51
N ILE A 106 -5.48 2.16 -3.35
CA ILE A 106 -5.65 3.55 -2.94
C ILE A 106 -7.13 3.92 -3.06
N LEU A 107 -7.71 4.35 -1.96
CA LEU A 107 -9.11 4.75 -1.87
C LEU A 107 -9.20 6.23 -1.53
N SER A 108 -9.99 6.98 -2.30
CA SER A 108 -10.45 8.30 -1.93
C SER A 108 -11.70 8.16 -1.07
N LEU A 109 -11.63 8.58 0.20
CA LEU A 109 -12.78 8.50 1.11
C LEU A 109 -13.83 9.58 0.86
N ASN A 110 -13.52 10.57 0.05
CA ASN A 110 -14.44 11.59 -0.42
C ASN A 110 -14.55 11.43 -1.94
N ASP A 111 -15.75 11.57 -2.51
CA ASP A 111 -16.00 11.51 -3.94
C ASP A 111 -15.43 12.73 -4.68
N ARG A 112 -14.12 12.94 -4.56
CA ARG A 112 -13.40 14.03 -5.21
C ARG A 112 -12.31 13.48 -6.09
N GLU A 113 -12.22 13.99 -7.29
CA GLU A 113 -11.07 13.76 -8.14
C GLU A 113 -9.82 14.37 -7.53
N ARG A 114 -8.74 13.62 -7.57
CA ARG A 114 -7.44 14.01 -7.05
C ARG A 114 -6.43 13.90 -8.17
N LEU A 115 -5.74 14.98 -8.42
CA LEU A 115 -4.89 15.12 -9.59
C LEU A 115 -3.41 15.20 -9.20
N ASN A 116 -2.56 14.65 -10.06
CA ASN A 116 -1.11 14.78 -9.96
C ASN A 116 -0.53 14.37 -8.58
N ILE A 117 -0.92 13.18 -8.10
CA ILE A 117 -0.34 12.61 -6.89
C ILE A 117 0.92 11.84 -7.29
N ASN A 118 2.02 12.15 -6.64
CA ASN A 118 3.25 11.38 -6.73
C ASN A 118 3.33 10.43 -5.55
N ILE A 119 3.54 9.15 -5.82
CA ILE A 119 3.65 8.12 -4.79
C ILE A 119 5.02 7.50 -4.89
N SER A 120 5.74 7.51 -3.80
CA SER A 120 7.10 6.98 -3.72
C SER A 120 7.23 5.95 -2.61
N ASN A 121 7.93 4.90 -2.94
CA ASN A 121 8.47 3.91 -2.02
C ASN A 121 9.99 4.09 -1.92
N SER A 122 10.66 3.35 -1.04
CA SER A 122 12.13 3.35 -0.92
C SER A 122 12.87 2.99 -2.23
N SER A 123 12.23 2.23 -3.11
CA SER A 123 12.83 1.71 -4.36
C SER A 123 12.34 2.41 -5.63
N GLU A 124 11.11 2.90 -5.66
CA GLU A 124 10.49 3.43 -6.88
C GLU A 124 9.64 4.67 -6.61
N ASN A 125 9.50 5.51 -7.64
CA ASN A 125 8.62 6.67 -7.65
C ASN A 125 7.63 6.58 -8.81
N ILE A 126 6.35 6.58 -8.51
CA ILE A 126 5.27 6.69 -9.51
C ILE A 126 4.79 8.13 -9.50
N LYS A 127 4.88 8.80 -10.64
CA LYS A 127 4.52 10.22 -10.80
C LYS A 127 3.18 10.37 -11.52
N ASN A 128 2.51 11.48 -11.23
CA ASN A 128 1.28 11.93 -11.93
C ASN A 128 0.17 10.87 -11.91
N VAL A 129 -0.12 10.38 -10.72
CA VAL A 129 -1.25 9.47 -10.50
C VAL A 129 -2.49 10.29 -10.24
N ASP A 130 -3.48 10.13 -11.12
CA ASP A 130 -4.81 10.69 -10.90
C ASP A 130 -5.69 9.63 -10.23
N LEU A 131 -6.40 10.05 -9.19
CA LEU A 131 -7.26 9.19 -8.38
C LEU A 131 -8.69 9.75 -8.41
N THR A 132 -9.60 9.01 -9.01
CA THR A 132 -11.04 9.30 -8.93
C THR A 132 -11.63 8.77 -7.63
N ASN A 133 -11.90 7.46 -7.54
CA ASN A 133 -12.40 6.86 -6.29
C ASN A 133 -11.47 5.74 -5.80
N ARG A 134 -11.03 4.88 -6.70
CA ARG A 134 -10.21 3.70 -6.42
C ARG A 134 -9.13 3.53 -7.48
N LYS A 135 -7.92 3.25 -7.05
CA LYS A 135 -6.81 2.92 -7.96
C LYS A 135 -5.88 1.89 -7.34
N GLU A 136 -5.46 0.95 -8.15
CA GLU A 136 -4.46 -0.05 -7.78
C GLU A 136 -3.09 0.38 -8.31
N ILE A 137 -2.06 0.23 -7.50
CA ILE A 137 -0.69 0.60 -7.84
C ILE A 137 0.23 -0.49 -7.34
N SER A 138 1.15 -0.91 -8.20
CA SER A 138 2.14 -1.94 -7.93
C SER A 138 3.53 -1.34 -7.83
N PHE A 139 4.26 -1.68 -6.77
CA PHE A 139 5.66 -1.33 -6.59
C PHE A 139 6.54 -2.56 -6.65
N LYS A 140 7.59 -2.49 -7.43
CA LYS A 140 8.58 -3.56 -7.50
C LYS A 140 9.44 -3.55 -6.24
N ASN A 141 9.55 -4.71 -5.60
CA ASN A 141 10.39 -4.90 -4.42
C ASN A 141 11.23 -6.17 -4.59
N ILE A 142 12.34 -6.24 -3.87
CA ILE A 142 13.27 -7.36 -3.93
C ILE A 142 13.34 -7.99 -2.55
N PHE A 143 12.92 -9.26 -2.43
CA PHE A 143 13.01 -10.05 -1.22
C PHE A 143 13.86 -11.29 -1.48
N LEU A 144 15.12 -11.25 -1.02
CA LEU A 144 16.09 -12.30 -1.26
C LEU A 144 15.99 -13.48 -0.28
N LYS A 145 15.33 -13.28 0.84
CA LYS A 145 15.20 -14.29 1.90
C LYS A 145 13.77 -14.45 2.35
N ARG A 146 13.39 -15.69 2.71
CA ARG A 146 12.12 -15.95 3.40
C ARG A 146 12.10 -15.27 4.77
N GLY A 147 10.96 -14.85 5.21
CA GLY A 147 10.79 -14.24 6.53
C GLY A 147 9.59 -13.32 6.62
N VAL A 148 9.50 -12.66 7.75
CA VAL A 148 8.47 -11.66 8.02
C VAL A 148 9.10 -10.29 7.91
N TYR A 149 8.56 -9.45 7.04
CA TYR A 149 9.04 -8.10 6.78
C TYR A 149 7.97 -7.07 7.12
N GLU A 150 8.42 -5.87 7.43
CA GLU A 150 7.51 -4.71 7.50
C GLU A 150 7.21 -4.20 6.10
N ILE A 151 5.95 -3.83 5.85
CA ILE A 151 5.56 -3.23 4.58
C ILE A 151 6.23 -1.85 4.47
N PRO A 152 6.89 -1.55 3.34
CA PRO A 152 7.59 -0.28 3.16
C PRO A 152 6.64 0.92 3.29
N THR A 153 7.10 1.95 3.98
CA THR A 153 6.37 3.21 4.12
C THR A 153 6.20 3.88 2.76
N LEU A 154 4.98 4.29 2.44
CA LEU A 154 4.69 5.06 1.24
C LEU A 154 4.67 6.55 1.56
N LYS A 155 5.33 7.33 0.72
CA LYS A 155 5.29 8.78 0.74
C LYS A 155 4.41 9.26 -0.42
N LEU A 156 3.37 10.01 -0.10
CA LEU A 156 2.54 10.67 -1.08
C LEU A 156 2.89 12.15 -1.12
N GLU A 157 3.04 12.68 -2.31
CA GLU A 157 3.33 14.10 -2.55
C GLU A 157 2.38 14.65 -3.61
N SER A 158 1.94 15.89 -3.46
CA SER A 158 1.20 16.62 -4.48
C SER A 158 1.75 18.03 -4.63
N PHE A 159 1.81 18.48 -5.87
CA PHE A 159 2.18 19.84 -6.25
C PHE A 159 1.01 20.58 -6.93
N PHE A 160 -0.16 19.96 -6.92
CA PHE A 160 -1.38 20.54 -7.51
C PHE A 160 -1.87 21.73 -6.67
N PRO A 161 -2.42 22.84 -7.25
CA PRO A 161 -2.71 22.99 -8.67
C PRO A 161 -1.56 23.62 -9.50
N PHE A 162 -0.76 24.54 -8.98
CA PHE A 162 0.17 25.36 -9.75
C PHE A 162 1.65 25.01 -9.52
N GLY A 163 1.97 23.94 -8.81
CA GLY A 163 3.34 23.62 -8.47
C GLY A 163 4.00 24.59 -7.47
N ILE A 164 3.23 25.47 -6.87
CA ILE A 164 3.68 26.50 -5.91
C ILE A 164 3.81 25.92 -4.53
N ILE A 165 2.84 25.10 -4.14
CA ILE A 165 2.74 24.46 -2.83
C ILE A 165 3.02 22.95 -3.00
N LYS A 166 3.86 22.45 -2.11
CA LYS A 166 4.14 21.02 -1.94
C LYS A 166 3.41 20.54 -0.70
N THR A 167 2.46 19.63 -0.89
CA THR A 167 1.83 18.89 0.20
C THR A 167 2.34 17.46 0.19
N PHE A 168 2.71 16.92 1.35
CA PHE A 168 3.15 15.53 1.45
C PHE A 168 2.70 14.88 2.75
N GLY A 169 2.62 13.56 2.72
CA GLY A 169 2.31 12.73 3.86
C GLY A 169 2.96 11.36 3.78
N LEU A 170 3.16 10.72 4.93
CA LEU A 170 3.70 9.38 5.05
C LEU A 170 2.59 8.43 5.51
N VAL A 171 2.48 7.30 4.84
CA VAL A 171 1.57 6.20 5.21
C VAL A 171 2.40 5.03 5.71
N ILE A 172 2.14 4.61 6.93
CA ILE A 172 2.77 3.48 7.59
C ILE A 172 1.73 2.38 7.74
N PHE A 173 2.13 1.13 7.52
CA PHE A 173 1.28 -0.04 7.58
C PHE A 173 1.53 -0.83 8.86
N ASP A 174 0.46 -1.37 9.47
CA ASP A 174 0.55 -2.28 10.63
C ASP A 174 0.74 -3.73 10.22
N GLN A 175 0.33 -4.04 9.00
CA GLN A 175 0.38 -5.38 8.47
C GLN A 175 1.81 -5.81 8.21
N LYS A 176 2.11 -7.06 8.48
CA LYS A 176 3.40 -7.66 8.16
C LYS A 176 3.30 -8.41 6.85
N LEU A 177 4.37 -8.37 6.09
CA LEU A 177 4.52 -9.08 4.84
C LEU A 177 5.22 -10.41 5.11
N HIS A 178 4.60 -11.51 4.71
CA HIS A 178 5.16 -12.84 4.84
C HIS A 178 5.72 -13.32 3.51
N ILE A 179 7.02 -13.60 3.48
CA ILE A 179 7.72 -14.12 2.31
C ILE A 179 7.94 -15.62 2.51
N TYR A 180 7.29 -16.43 1.68
CA TYR A 180 7.46 -17.87 1.67
C TYR A 180 8.51 -18.32 0.64
N PRO A 181 9.13 -19.50 0.81
CA PRO A 181 10.09 -20.04 -0.14
C PRO A 181 9.46 -20.19 -1.54
N GLU A 182 10.27 -19.98 -2.57
CA GLU A 182 9.82 -20.25 -3.94
C GLU A 182 9.52 -21.76 -4.08
N PRO A 183 8.35 -22.15 -4.57
CA PRO A 183 8.00 -23.54 -4.78
C PRO A 183 8.93 -24.14 -5.85
N ILE A 184 9.68 -25.13 -5.49
CA ILE A 184 10.54 -25.88 -6.42
C ILE A 184 9.64 -26.92 -7.09
N LYS A 185 9.62 -26.93 -8.42
CA LYS A 185 8.93 -27.98 -9.16
C LYS A 185 9.60 -29.32 -8.83
N PRO A 186 8.85 -30.32 -8.35
CA PRO A 186 9.43 -31.63 -8.08
C PRO A 186 10.01 -32.24 -9.36
N PRO A 187 11.09 -33.01 -9.28
CA PRO A 187 11.66 -33.70 -10.43
C PRO A 187 10.59 -34.57 -11.09
N GLN A 188 10.59 -34.63 -12.41
CA GLN A 188 9.58 -35.41 -13.16
C GLN A 188 9.54 -36.89 -12.76
N GLU A 189 10.67 -37.45 -12.34
CA GLU A 189 10.76 -38.83 -11.84
C GLU A 189 9.96 -39.03 -10.54
N LEU A 190 9.99 -38.06 -9.62
CA LEU A 190 9.17 -38.09 -8.41
C LEU A 190 7.67 -38.02 -8.72
N ILE A 191 7.29 -37.15 -9.66
CA ILE A 191 5.89 -37.03 -10.08
C ILE A 191 5.44 -38.35 -10.72
N LYS A 192 6.27 -38.95 -11.59
CA LYS A 192 5.98 -40.23 -12.24
C LYS A 192 5.85 -41.39 -11.25
N ASN A 193 6.75 -41.41 -10.24
CA ASN A 193 6.68 -42.41 -9.18
C ASN A 193 5.45 -42.25 -8.28
N LEU A 194 5.07 -41.00 -7.94
CA LEU A 194 3.84 -40.72 -7.19
C LEU A 194 2.57 -41.07 -7.97
N MET A 195 2.56 -40.83 -9.29
CA MET A 195 1.45 -41.26 -10.14
C MET A 195 1.37 -42.78 -10.26
N ILE A 196 2.49 -43.49 -10.30
CA ILE A 196 2.51 -44.95 -10.29
C ILE A 196 2.01 -45.48 -8.95
N VAL A 197 2.41 -44.88 -7.83
CA VAL A 197 1.94 -45.28 -6.49
C VAL A 197 0.44 -45.01 -6.36
N ASN A 198 -0.07 -43.84 -6.77
CA ASN A 198 -1.51 -43.56 -6.74
C ASN A 198 -2.32 -44.53 -7.65
N ASN A 199 -1.77 -44.91 -8.82
CA ASN A 199 -2.43 -45.88 -9.68
C ASN A 199 -2.39 -47.31 -9.11
N LEU A 200 -1.47 -47.61 -8.19
CA LEU A 200 -1.42 -48.86 -7.45
C LEU A 200 -2.38 -48.84 -6.26
N ASP A 201 -2.60 -47.65 -5.65
CA ASP A 201 -3.52 -47.48 -4.52
C ASP A 201 -4.99 -47.32 -4.98
N GLU A 202 -5.25 -46.89 -6.25
CA GLU A 202 -6.61 -46.79 -6.78
C GLU A 202 -7.31 -48.17 -6.93
N ASN A 203 -6.55 -49.26 -6.88
CA ASN A 203 -7.13 -50.62 -6.92
C ASN A 203 -7.38 -51.25 -5.54
N ASP A 204 -6.97 -50.62 -4.42
CA ASP A 204 -6.97 -51.36 -3.16
C ASP A 204 -7.77 -50.76 -2.02
N TYR A 205 -8.12 -49.50 -1.95
CA TYR A 205 -8.90 -48.97 -0.81
C TYR A 205 -9.77 -47.75 -1.16
N GLU A 206 -10.76 -47.95 -2.02
CA GLU A 206 -11.93 -47.08 -1.99
C GLU A 206 -12.77 -47.49 -0.79
N PHE A 207 -12.80 -46.71 0.27
CA PHE A 207 -13.75 -46.83 1.37
C PHE A 207 -15.13 -46.38 0.88
N ASP A 208 -15.78 -47.26 0.08
CA ASP A 208 -17.05 -46.93 -0.57
C ASP A 208 -18.19 -46.84 0.43
N ARG A 209 -18.19 -47.68 1.45
CA ARG A 209 -19.13 -47.61 2.57
C ARG A 209 -18.75 -48.57 3.70
N ILE A 210 -19.21 -48.26 4.89
CA ILE A 210 -19.10 -49.14 6.08
C ILE A 210 -20.42 -49.93 6.14
N GLU A 211 -20.37 -51.21 5.86
CA GLU A 211 -21.51 -52.12 5.93
C GLU A 211 -21.42 -53.01 7.17
N GLU A 212 -22.57 -53.61 7.63
CA GLU A 212 -22.57 -54.58 8.73
C GLU A 212 -21.81 -55.82 8.31
N ALA A 213 -20.89 -56.30 9.15
CA ALA A 213 -20.06 -57.45 8.83
C ALA A 213 -20.90 -58.74 8.71
N SER A 214 -20.66 -59.52 7.68
CA SER A 214 -21.32 -60.80 7.47
C SER A 214 -20.63 -61.91 8.27
N PRO A 215 -21.38 -62.94 8.73
CA PRO A 215 -20.81 -64.09 9.44
C PRO A 215 -19.74 -64.80 8.61
N GLY A 216 -18.48 -64.83 9.11
CA GLY A 216 -17.35 -65.48 8.42
C GLY A 216 -16.31 -64.49 7.83
N GLU A 217 -16.52 -63.21 7.95
CA GLU A 217 -15.53 -62.25 7.52
C GLU A 217 -14.29 -62.19 8.44
N SER A 218 -13.14 -61.85 7.87
CA SER A 218 -11.88 -61.74 8.56
C SER A 218 -11.88 -60.60 9.56
N LEU A 219 -11.50 -60.87 10.85
CA LEU A 219 -11.40 -59.86 11.91
C LEU A 219 -10.49 -58.67 11.57
N SER A 220 -9.59 -58.82 10.63
CA SER A 220 -8.71 -57.74 10.17
C SER A 220 -9.42 -56.66 9.35
N ARG A 221 -10.63 -56.91 8.84
CA ARG A 221 -11.43 -55.93 8.10
C ARG A 221 -12.45 -55.19 8.92
N ILE A 222 -12.59 -55.54 10.21
CA ILE A 222 -13.57 -54.96 11.11
C ILE A 222 -13.11 -53.59 11.58
N SER A 223 -13.98 -52.59 11.47
CA SER A 223 -13.77 -51.26 12.03
C SER A 223 -14.07 -51.23 13.53
N TRP A 224 -13.07 -51.51 14.36
CA TRP A 224 -13.20 -51.53 15.85
C TRP A 224 -13.66 -50.21 16.41
N ARG A 225 -13.40 -49.09 15.75
CA ARG A 225 -13.86 -47.76 16.15
C ARG A 225 -15.39 -47.63 16.06
N HIS A 226 -16.01 -48.19 15.04
CA HIS A 226 -17.46 -48.19 14.88
C HIS A 226 -18.14 -49.22 15.77
N TYR A 227 -17.49 -50.35 16.02
CA TYR A 227 -17.96 -51.32 16.97
C TYR A 227 -18.07 -50.73 18.38
N SER A 228 -17.10 -49.98 18.84
CA SER A 228 -17.13 -49.35 20.16
C SER A 228 -18.23 -48.30 20.36
N ILE A 229 -18.74 -47.73 19.25
CA ILE A 229 -19.79 -46.68 19.29
C ILE A 229 -21.18 -47.33 19.12
N LYS A 230 -21.32 -48.30 18.24
CA LYS A 230 -22.64 -48.85 17.86
C LYS A 230 -22.91 -50.24 18.37
N ASN A 231 -21.95 -50.94 18.98
CA ASN A 231 -22.02 -52.33 19.45
C ASN A 231 -22.44 -53.34 18.37
N LYS A 232 -22.15 -53.02 17.11
CA LYS A 232 -22.37 -53.87 15.91
C LYS A 232 -21.08 -53.98 15.13
N LEU A 233 -20.82 -55.17 14.54
CA LEU A 233 -19.63 -55.39 13.71
C LEU A 233 -19.85 -54.77 12.32
N PHE A 234 -18.92 -53.98 11.87
CA PHE A 234 -18.91 -53.29 10.56
C PHE A 234 -17.57 -53.53 9.88
#